data_d5c259f4fbeb2eb9eaac18b4b49ceaa1
#
_entry.id   d5c259f4fbeb2eb9eaac18b4b49ceaa1
#
_cell.length_a   1.000
_cell.length_b   1.000
_cell.length_c   1.000
_cell.angle_alpha   90.00
_cell.angle_beta   90.00
_cell.angle_gamma   90.00
#
_symmetry.space_group_name_H-M   'P 1'
#
loop_
_entity.id
_entity.type
_entity.pdbx_description
1 polymer ?
#
loop_
_entity_poly.entity_id
_entity_poly.type
_entity_poly.pdbx_seq_one_letter_code
_entity_poly.pdbx_strand_id
1 'polypeptide(L)'
;MAGRGVVEEIERLDPEKDFERISFLSTNHDFPWDVEQSLSLAFFKTYGIPSISALLDETAEFRDRPQKRYDDTELILAEILENGIDSERGREATRRMNRMHGRFEIRNDDYLYVLATFVLVPLRWNRRYGWRRYTRQEEQASLHYWRALGKRMNIRAIPDSIEDLERWSDEFERANLRFSESSRRVADQTLGLFLSWYPAPLRPLLRPAVLALLDDELLDAFGYHHPPAWLRHGLDLALRARATIVARLPRRSRPRLMTRERHRAYPGGYRLEELGVPGLEGRAPG
;
A
#
# COMPACT_ATOMS: atom_id res chain seq x y z
N MET A 1 2.01 22.52 20.18
CA MET A 1 2.09 21.42 21.16
C MET A 1 1.40 20.11 20.69
N ALA A 2 0.50 20.12 19.72
CA ALA A 2 -0.24 18.92 19.30
C ALA A 2 0.60 17.75 18.74
N GLY A 3 1.73 17.98 18.13
CA GLY A 3 2.48 16.89 17.49
C GLY A 3 3.50 16.16 18.36
N ARG A 4 3.90 16.72 19.50
CA ARG A 4 4.68 15.97 20.49
C ARG A 4 3.81 14.92 21.20
N GLY A 5 2.53 15.23 21.41
CA GLY A 5 1.61 14.35 22.10
C GLY A 5 1.36 13.02 21.39
N VAL A 6 1.37 12.96 20.03
CA VAL A 6 1.16 11.71 19.29
C VAL A 6 2.36 10.76 19.43
N VAL A 7 3.58 11.27 19.26
CA VAL A 7 4.80 10.45 19.44
C VAL A 7 4.94 10.00 20.89
N GLU A 8 4.68 10.90 21.86
CA GLU A 8 4.70 10.57 23.30
C GLU A 8 3.61 9.53 23.65
N GLU A 9 2.46 9.56 22.98
CA GLU A 9 1.43 8.52 23.11
C GLU A 9 1.96 7.19 22.59
N ILE A 10 2.48 7.17 21.37
CA ILE A 10 3.03 5.96 20.72
C ILE A 10 4.14 5.32 21.57
N GLU A 11 5.05 6.12 22.13
CA GLU A 11 6.17 5.63 22.94
C GLU A 11 5.73 4.98 24.26
N ARG A 12 4.51 5.27 24.75
CA ARG A 12 3.95 4.69 25.98
C ARG A 12 3.16 3.40 25.70
N LEU A 13 2.81 3.14 24.44
CA LEU A 13 2.01 1.99 24.03
C LEU A 13 2.89 0.74 23.84
N ASP A 14 2.30 -0.41 24.10
CA ASP A 14 2.91 -1.72 23.84
C ASP A 14 2.66 -2.12 22.38
N PRO A 15 3.70 -2.25 21.53
CA PRO A 15 3.52 -2.52 20.12
C PRO A 15 2.89 -3.90 19.81
N GLU A 16 2.93 -4.84 20.74
CA GLU A 16 2.31 -6.15 20.60
C GLU A 16 0.81 -6.14 20.93
N LYS A 17 0.40 -5.30 21.89
CA LYS A 17 -0.99 -5.22 22.35
C LYS A 17 -1.75 -4.09 21.70
N ASP A 18 -1.09 -2.94 21.55
CA ASP A 18 -1.68 -1.69 21.08
C ASP A 18 -1.39 -1.41 19.60
N PHE A 19 -0.98 -2.44 18.82
CA PHE A 19 -0.54 -2.29 17.43
C PHE A 19 -1.57 -1.57 16.54
N GLU A 20 -2.86 -1.76 16.76
CA GLU A 20 -3.91 -1.06 15.99
C GLU A 20 -3.89 0.44 16.27
N ARG A 21 -3.78 0.82 17.55
CA ARG A 21 -3.72 2.24 17.95
C ARG A 21 -2.47 2.92 17.42
N ILE A 22 -1.32 2.26 17.54
CA ILE A 22 -0.04 2.78 17.03
C ILE A 22 -0.10 2.93 15.51
N SER A 23 -0.57 1.90 14.78
CA SER A 23 -0.70 1.94 13.32
C SER A 23 -1.67 3.04 12.86
N PHE A 24 -2.78 3.22 13.56
CA PHE A 24 -3.72 4.33 13.28
C PHE A 24 -3.06 5.69 13.46
N LEU A 25 -2.34 5.92 14.57
CA LEU A 25 -1.66 7.18 14.83
C LEU A 25 -0.57 7.47 13.80
N SER A 26 0.24 6.48 13.47
CA SER A 26 1.28 6.63 12.45
C SER A 26 0.68 6.93 11.08
N THR A 27 -0.26 6.12 10.63
CA THR A 27 -0.82 6.21 9.27
C THR A 27 -1.71 7.42 9.09
N ASN A 28 -2.68 7.63 9.98
CA ASN A 28 -3.71 8.64 9.77
C ASN A 28 -3.35 10.01 10.34
N HIS A 29 -2.41 10.08 11.29
CA HIS A 29 -2.05 11.33 11.93
C HIS A 29 -0.70 11.87 11.47
N ASP A 30 0.38 11.10 11.63
CA ASP A 30 1.73 11.58 11.38
C ASP A 30 2.17 11.46 9.91
N PHE A 31 1.84 10.36 9.23
CA PHE A 31 2.38 10.04 7.90
C PHE A 31 1.32 9.74 6.82
N PRO A 32 0.13 10.38 6.78
CA PRO A 32 -0.92 9.95 5.85
C PRO A 32 -0.49 10.02 4.38
N TRP A 33 0.24 11.07 3.98
CA TRP A 33 0.76 11.18 2.62
C TRP A 33 1.89 10.17 2.33
N ASP A 34 2.80 10.00 3.29
CA ASP A 34 3.95 9.09 3.13
C ASP A 34 3.49 7.63 3.00
N VAL A 35 2.47 7.23 3.79
CA VAL A 35 1.88 5.90 3.70
C VAL A 35 1.15 5.70 2.37
N GLU A 36 0.36 6.66 1.91
CA GLU A 36 -0.33 6.62 0.61
C GLU A 36 0.68 6.43 -0.55
N GLN A 37 1.77 7.22 -0.57
CA GLN A 37 2.80 7.09 -1.61
C GLN A 37 3.52 5.74 -1.53
N SER A 38 3.90 5.31 -0.33
CA SER A 38 4.62 4.05 -0.15
C SER A 38 3.76 2.83 -0.48
N LEU A 39 2.47 2.83 -0.14
CA LEU A 39 1.55 1.75 -0.53
C LEU A 39 1.33 1.71 -2.04
N SER A 40 1.29 2.87 -2.72
CA SER A 40 1.25 2.91 -4.18
C SER A 40 2.48 2.23 -4.81
N LEU A 41 3.67 2.44 -4.23
CA LEU A 41 4.89 1.74 -4.66
C LEU A 41 4.86 0.24 -4.30
N ALA A 42 4.29 -0.12 -3.14
CA ALA A 42 4.11 -1.51 -2.74
C ALA A 42 3.27 -2.28 -3.79
N PHE A 43 2.21 -1.68 -4.32
CA PHE A 43 1.44 -2.28 -5.42
C PHE A 43 2.31 -2.53 -6.65
N PHE A 44 3.12 -1.57 -7.09
CA PHE A 44 4.04 -1.80 -8.21
C PHE A 44 4.95 -3.00 -7.97
N LYS A 45 5.48 -3.16 -6.76
CA LYS A 45 6.31 -4.33 -6.44
C LYS A 45 5.56 -5.64 -6.66
N THR A 46 4.31 -5.71 -6.25
CA THR A 46 3.51 -6.94 -6.45
C THR A 46 3.27 -7.27 -7.92
N TYR A 47 3.17 -6.27 -8.80
CA TYR A 47 2.96 -6.47 -10.24
C TYR A 47 4.19 -7.05 -10.95
N GLY A 48 5.39 -6.88 -10.40
CA GLY A 48 6.61 -7.48 -10.93
C GLY A 48 6.67 -9.01 -10.79
N ILE A 49 5.75 -9.62 -10.03
CA ILE A 49 5.65 -11.07 -9.85
C ILE A 49 4.66 -11.64 -10.87
N PRO A 50 5.09 -12.50 -11.83
CA PRO A 50 4.25 -12.98 -12.92
C PRO A 50 2.99 -13.73 -12.48
N SER A 51 3.02 -14.51 -11.39
CA SER A 51 1.83 -15.19 -10.86
C SER A 51 0.77 -14.21 -10.37
N ILE A 52 1.19 -13.11 -9.72
CA ILE A 52 0.28 -12.07 -9.22
C ILE A 52 -0.25 -11.25 -10.41
N SER A 53 0.65 -10.78 -11.29
CA SER A 53 0.24 -9.93 -12.42
C SER A 53 -0.62 -10.67 -13.43
N ALA A 54 -0.40 -11.97 -13.66
CA ALA A 54 -1.25 -12.76 -14.53
C ALA A 54 -2.70 -12.80 -14.03
N LEU A 55 -2.89 -13.03 -12.73
CA LEU A 55 -4.20 -13.00 -12.11
C LEU A 55 -4.86 -11.62 -12.21
N LEU A 56 -4.10 -10.56 -11.91
CA LEU A 56 -4.62 -9.18 -11.98
C LEU A 56 -5.02 -8.79 -13.41
N ASP A 57 -4.25 -9.20 -14.40
CA ASP A 57 -4.52 -8.97 -15.81
C ASP A 57 -5.76 -9.75 -16.29
N GLU A 58 -5.91 -11.00 -15.87
CA GLU A 58 -7.06 -11.85 -16.16
C GLU A 58 -8.37 -11.25 -15.62
N THR A 59 -8.35 -10.65 -14.45
CA THR A 59 -9.55 -9.99 -13.88
C THR A 59 -10.01 -8.79 -14.69
N ALA A 60 -9.17 -8.22 -15.53
CA ALA A 60 -9.40 -7.02 -16.35
C ALA A 60 -9.78 -5.74 -15.56
N GLU A 61 -9.81 -5.78 -14.23
CA GLU A 61 -10.22 -4.64 -13.38
C GLU A 61 -9.31 -3.42 -13.57
N PHE A 62 -8.00 -3.63 -13.71
CA PHE A 62 -7.05 -2.54 -13.98
C PHE A 62 -7.20 -1.94 -15.37
N ARG A 63 -7.69 -2.71 -16.35
CA ARG A 63 -7.96 -2.24 -17.70
C ARG A 63 -9.30 -1.50 -17.79
N ASP A 64 -10.35 -2.10 -17.26
CA ASP A 64 -11.72 -1.65 -17.49
C ASP A 64 -12.19 -0.62 -16.45
N ARG A 65 -11.71 -0.73 -15.19
CA ARG A 65 -12.13 0.12 -14.07
C ARG A 65 -10.96 0.48 -13.14
N PRO A 66 -9.84 1.01 -13.64
CA PRO A 66 -8.62 1.21 -12.86
C PRO A 66 -8.83 2.12 -11.64
N GLN A 67 -9.58 3.21 -11.77
CA GLN A 67 -9.87 4.12 -10.66
C GLN A 67 -10.67 3.43 -9.57
N LYS A 68 -11.72 2.69 -9.94
CA LYS A 68 -12.52 1.94 -8.96
C LYS A 68 -11.69 0.87 -8.26
N ARG A 69 -10.88 0.12 -9.01
CA ARG A 69 -10.00 -0.92 -8.45
C ARG A 69 -9.00 -0.34 -7.43
N TYR A 70 -8.47 0.84 -7.72
CA TYR A 70 -7.58 1.56 -6.81
C TYR A 70 -8.32 2.01 -5.55
N ASP A 71 -9.41 2.77 -5.71
CA ASP A 71 -10.21 3.31 -4.60
C ASP A 71 -10.79 2.18 -3.72
N ASP A 72 -11.26 1.07 -4.30
CA ASP A 72 -11.77 -0.09 -3.56
C ASP A 72 -10.74 -0.68 -2.61
N THR A 73 -9.49 -0.81 -3.08
CA THR A 73 -8.42 -1.38 -2.26
C THR A 73 -8.07 -0.45 -1.11
N GLU A 74 -7.90 0.83 -1.42
CA GLU A 74 -7.59 1.86 -0.44
C GLU A 74 -8.70 1.93 0.64
N LEU A 75 -9.96 1.95 0.22
CA LEU A 75 -11.10 2.03 1.12
C LEU A 75 -11.28 0.79 2.00
N ILE A 76 -11.11 -0.42 1.46
CA ILE A 76 -11.20 -1.65 2.26
C ILE A 76 -10.13 -1.66 3.35
N LEU A 77 -8.88 -1.30 3.01
CA LEU A 77 -7.79 -1.24 3.98
C LEU A 77 -8.01 -0.12 5.00
N ALA A 78 -8.52 1.05 4.57
CA ALA A 78 -8.86 2.15 5.45
C ALA A 78 -9.99 1.77 6.42
N GLU A 79 -11.05 1.09 5.95
CA GLU A 79 -12.13 0.61 6.81
C GLU A 79 -11.63 -0.30 7.93
N ILE A 80 -10.67 -1.18 7.62
CA ILE A 80 -10.08 -2.08 8.62
C ILE A 80 -9.21 -1.29 9.60
N LEU A 81 -8.35 -0.39 9.11
CA LEU A 81 -7.43 0.38 9.95
C LEU A 81 -8.13 1.40 10.84
N GLU A 82 -9.10 2.13 10.29
CA GLU A 82 -9.75 3.22 10.99
C GLU A 82 -10.79 2.77 12.02
N ASN A 83 -11.39 1.61 11.80
CA ASN A 83 -12.40 1.06 12.72
C ASN A 83 -11.85 -0.03 13.64
N GLY A 84 -10.67 -0.60 13.33
CA GLY A 84 -10.07 -1.74 14.03
C GLY A 84 -10.44 -3.09 13.40
N ILE A 85 -9.47 -4.01 13.37
CA ILE A 85 -9.58 -5.32 12.70
C ILE A 85 -10.74 -6.17 13.26
N ASP A 86 -10.96 -6.12 14.57
CA ASP A 86 -11.97 -6.92 15.26
C ASP A 86 -13.28 -6.18 15.53
N SER A 87 -13.42 -4.93 15.09
CA SER A 87 -14.70 -4.23 15.09
C SER A 87 -15.70 -4.90 14.15
N GLU A 88 -16.97 -4.60 14.30
CA GLU A 88 -18.01 -5.09 13.37
C GLU A 88 -17.68 -4.68 11.92
N ARG A 89 -17.33 -3.41 11.71
CA ARG A 89 -17.02 -2.85 10.39
C ARG A 89 -15.71 -3.39 9.82
N GLY A 90 -14.65 -3.51 10.63
CA GLY A 90 -13.39 -4.11 10.19
C GLY A 90 -13.52 -5.58 9.83
N ARG A 91 -14.29 -6.35 10.62
CA ARG A 91 -14.60 -7.76 10.27
C ARG A 91 -15.41 -7.88 8.98
N GLU A 92 -16.35 -6.97 8.75
CA GLU A 92 -17.14 -6.96 7.51
C GLU A 92 -16.26 -6.65 6.30
N ALA A 93 -15.39 -5.62 6.38
CA ALA A 93 -14.42 -5.28 5.34
C ALA A 93 -13.47 -6.45 5.06
N THR A 94 -12.95 -7.10 6.11
CA THR A 94 -12.09 -8.29 5.98
C THR A 94 -12.83 -9.46 5.33
N ARG A 95 -14.06 -9.76 5.75
CA ARG A 95 -14.87 -10.81 5.10
C ARG A 95 -15.13 -10.52 3.62
N ARG A 96 -15.38 -9.24 3.27
CA ARG A 96 -15.57 -8.84 1.88
C ARG A 96 -14.30 -9.06 1.06
N MET A 97 -13.16 -8.62 1.57
CA MET A 97 -11.86 -8.85 0.95
C MET A 97 -11.59 -10.35 0.74
N ASN A 98 -11.81 -11.17 1.76
CA ASN A 98 -11.62 -12.61 1.68
C ASN A 98 -12.56 -13.29 0.66
N ARG A 99 -13.82 -12.85 0.57
CA ARG A 99 -14.76 -13.36 -0.46
C ARG A 99 -14.29 -13.04 -1.88
N MET A 100 -13.70 -11.86 -2.11
CA MET A 100 -13.15 -11.51 -3.41
C MET A 100 -11.96 -12.40 -3.76
N HIS A 101 -11.02 -12.53 -2.84
CA HIS A 101 -9.83 -13.35 -3.03
C HIS A 101 -10.15 -14.85 -3.15
N GLY A 102 -11.12 -15.36 -2.40
CA GLY A 102 -11.53 -16.76 -2.42
C GLY A 102 -12.14 -17.26 -3.74
N ARG A 103 -12.32 -16.36 -4.73
CA ARG A 103 -12.72 -16.75 -6.10
C ARG A 103 -11.56 -17.24 -6.96
N PHE A 104 -10.35 -17.05 -6.50
CA PHE A 104 -9.14 -17.31 -7.25
C PHE A 104 -8.23 -18.27 -6.49
N GLU A 105 -7.51 -19.09 -7.21
CA GLU A 105 -6.47 -19.94 -6.65
C GLU A 105 -5.19 -19.11 -6.48
N ILE A 106 -5.05 -18.45 -5.32
CA ILE A 106 -3.89 -17.63 -4.98
C ILE A 106 -2.95 -18.44 -4.11
N ARG A 107 -1.68 -18.53 -4.50
CA ARG A 107 -0.65 -19.21 -3.72
C ARG A 107 -0.43 -18.47 -2.39
N ASN A 108 -0.16 -19.23 -1.32
CA ASN A 108 0.16 -18.64 -0.01
C ASN A 108 1.34 -17.66 -0.08
N ASP A 109 2.36 -17.99 -0.86
CA ASP A 109 3.55 -17.17 -0.97
C ASP A 109 3.28 -15.86 -1.72
N ASP A 110 2.35 -15.84 -2.67
CA ASP A 110 1.91 -14.61 -3.33
C ASP A 110 1.17 -13.69 -2.34
N TYR A 111 0.30 -14.25 -1.49
CA TYR A 111 -0.34 -13.51 -0.40
C TYR A 111 0.67 -12.97 0.60
N LEU A 112 1.61 -13.82 1.03
CA LEU A 112 2.65 -13.46 1.98
C LEU A 112 3.57 -12.36 1.42
N TYR A 113 3.88 -12.40 0.12
CA TYR A 113 4.65 -11.37 -0.54
C TYR A 113 3.91 -10.03 -0.59
N VAL A 114 2.62 -10.02 -0.95
CA VAL A 114 1.80 -8.80 -0.91
C VAL A 114 1.79 -8.21 0.51
N LEU A 115 1.57 -9.04 1.53
CA LEU A 115 1.64 -8.61 2.92
C LEU A 115 3.02 -8.03 3.27
N ALA A 116 4.10 -8.70 2.87
CA ALA A 116 5.47 -8.24 3.11
C ALA A 116 5.72 -6.87 2.49
N THR A 117 5.25 -6.62 1.26
CA THR A 117 5.40 -5.30 0.63
C THR A 117 4.68 -4.20 1.40
N PHE A 118 3.52 -4.49 2.00
CA PHE A 118 2.77 -3.51 2.80
C PHE A 118 3.40 -3.19 4.16
N VAL A 119 4.26 -4.06 4.68
CA VAL A 119 5.10 -3.78 5.84
C VAL A 119 6.38 -3.06 5.42
N LEU A 120 7.13 -3.66 4.50
CA LEU A 120 8.52 -3.28 4.22
C LEU A 120 8.66 -2.00 3.40
N VAL A 121 7.77 -1.77 2.42
CA VAL A 121 7.87 -0.59 1.56
C VAL A 121 7.60 0.70 2.34
N PRO A 122 6.56 0.81 3.21
CA PRO A 122 6.39 1.97 4.08
C PRO A 122 7.57 2.18 5.05
N LEU A 123 8.15 1.11 5.62
CA LEU A 123 9.33 1.22 6.48
C LEU A 123 10.53 1.76 5.72
N ARG A 124 10.83 1.21 4.54
CA ARG A 124 11.92 1.66 3.66
C ARG A 124 11.70 3.11 3.18
N TRP A 125 10.46 3.46 2.82
CA TRP A 125 10.08 4.83 2.47
C TRP A 125 10.32 5.80 3.62
N ASN A 126 9.84 5.48 4.83
CA ASN A 126 10.02 6.33 5.99
C ASN A 126 11.49 6.52 6.34
N ARG A 127 12.28 5.46 6.29
CA ARG A 127 13.75 5.52 6.50
C ARG A 127 14.43 6.45 5.48
N ARG A 128 13.88 6.68 4.31
CA ARG A 128 14.48 7.51 3.26
C ARG A 128 13.88 8.91 3.19
N TYR A 129 12.56 9.04 3.30
CA TYR A 129 11.79 10.24 2.98
C TYR A 129 10.86 10.71 4.10
N GLY A 130 10.77 10.00 5.22
CA GLY A 130 9.95 10.40 6.35
C GLY A 130 10.43 11.70 6.96
N TRP A 131 9.50 12.60 7.33
CA TRP A 131 9.83 13.86 8.00
C TRP A 131 10.37 13.66 9.43
N ARG A 132 10.13 12.50 10.03
CA ARG A 132 10.83 11.89 11.17
C ARG A 132 10.98 10.40 10.91
N ARG A 133 11.88 9.76 11.63
CA ARG A 133 11.97 8.30 11.63
C ARG A 133 10.80 7.71 12.40
N TYR A 134 10.36 6.52 12.00
CA TYR A 134 9.51 5.70 12.84
C TYR A 134 10.22 5.39 14.16
N THR A 135 9.45 5.34 15.25
CA THR A 135 9.93 4.80 16.51
C THR A 135 9.98 3.26 16.39
N ARG A 136 10.67 2.61 17.34
CA ARG A 136 10.69 1.15 17.39
C ARG A 136 9.29 0.57 17.57
N GLN A 137 8.45 1.25 18.35
CA GLN A 137 7.04 0.87 18.55
C GLN A 137 6.25 0.90 17.23
N GLU A 138 6.46 1.90 16.39
CA GLU A 138 5.78 2.01 15.09
C GLU A 138 6.22 0.91 14.12
N GLU A 139 7.52 0.63 14.05
CA GLU A 139 8.04 -0.45 13.19
C GLU A 139 7.47 -1.81 13.63
N GLN A 140 7.49 -2.13 14.93
CA GLN A 140 6.96 -3.38 15.46
C GLN A 140 5.44 -3.46 15.34
N ALA A 141 4.72 -2.40 15.66
CA ALA A 141 3.26 -2.34 15.53
C ALA A 141 2.81 -2.55 14.08
N SER A 142 3.54 -2.01 13.09
CA SER A 142 3.27 -2.27 11.68
C SER A 142 3.32 -3.76 11.35
N LEU A 143 4.36 -4.47 11.81
CA LEU A 143 4.45 -5.92 11.62
C LEU A 143 3.30 -6.66 12.31
N HIS A 144 3.00 -6.32 13.57
CA HIS A 144 1.91 -6.97 14.32
C HIS A 144 0.55 -6.73 13.68
N TYR A 145 0.28 -5.52 13.19
CA TYR A 145 -0.95 -5.17 12.48
C TYR A 145 -1.14 -6.04 11.22
N TRP A 146 -0.15 -6.06 10.35
CA TRP A 146 -0.23 -6.84 9.10
C TRP A 146 -0.26 -8.34 9.35
N ARG A 147 0.45 -8.84 10.38
CA ARG A 147 0.35 -10.24 10.82
C ARG A 147 -1.06 -10.58 11.33
N ALA A 148 -1.66 -9.70 12.12
CA ALA A 148 -3.02 -9.88 12.61
C ALA A 148 -4.04 -9.93 11.48
N LEU A 149 -3.93 -9.03 10.49
CA LEU A 149 -4.78 -9.03 9.29
C LEU A 149 -4.50 -10.26 8.43
N GLY A 150 -3.23 -10.61 8.19
CA GLY A 150 -2.83 -11.78 7.40
C GLY A 150 -3.37 -13.10 7.98
N LYS A 151 -3.38 -13.26 9.31
CA LYS A 151 -4.01 -14.42 9.98
C LYS A 151 -5.50 -14.50 9.66
N ARG A 152 -6.21 -13.37 9.59
CA ARG A 152 -7.65 -13.34 9.23
C ARG A 152 -7.90 -13.57 7.73
N MET A 153 -6.85 -13.46 6.93
CA MET A 153 -6.84 -13.85 5.50
C MET A 153 -6.34 -15.28 5.28
N ASN A 154 -6.09 -16.05 6.35
CA ASN A 154 -5.53 -17.41 6.32
C ASN A 154 -4.13 -17.49 5.69
N ILE A 155 -3.35 -16.40 5.73
CA ILE A 155 -1.95 -16.43 5.30
C ILE A 155 -1.11 -17.20 6.33
N ARG A 156 -0.35 -18.16 5.84
CA ARG A 156 0.45 -19.07 6.68
C ARG A 156 1.92 -18.68 6.68
N ALA A 157 2.64 -19.08 7.72
CA ALA A 157 4.08 -18.92 7.86
C ALA A 157 4.56 -17.45 7.77
N ILE A 158 3.74 -16.50 8.30
CA ILE A 158 4.13 -15.09 8.36
C ILE A 158 5.28 -14.95 9.36
N PRO A 159 6.46 -14.42 8.98
CA PRO A 159 7.60 -14.23 9.86
C PRO A 159 7.28 -13.40 11.10
N ASP A 160 8.00 -13.68 12.20
CA ASP A 160 7.77 -13.05 13.50
C ASP A 160 8.56 -11.76 13.70
N SER A 161 9.60 -11.53 12.89
CA SER A 161 10.44 -10.34 12.92
C SER A 161 10.47 -9.62 11.56
N ILE A 162 10.80 -8.31 11.58
CA ILE A 162 10.99 -7.52 10.36
C ILE A 162 12.19 -8.08 9.58
N GLU A 163 13.24 -8.45 10.25
CA GLU A 163 14.47 -8.99 9.66
C GLU A 163 14.23 -10.32 8.92
N ASP A 164 13.41 -11.20 9.50
CA ASP A 164 13.04 -12.46 8.85
C ASP A 164 12.09 -12.21 7.67
N LEU A 165 11.17 -11.25 7.81
CA LEU A 165 10.27 -10.85 6.72
C LEU A 165 11.05 -10.21 5.57
N GLU A 166 12.04 -9.36 5.86
CA GLU A 166 12.94 -8.77 4.84
C GLU A 166 13.72 -9.87 4.11
N ARG A 167 14.33 -10.80 4.84
CA ARG A 167 15.08 -11.92 4.26
C ARG A 167 14.20 -12.78 3.35
N TRP A 168 13.04 -13.17 3.84
CA TRP A 168 12.07 -13.96 3.08
C TRP A 168 11.62 -13.22 1.82
N SER A 169 11.29 -11.93 1.94
CA SER A 169 10.85 -11.10 0.81
C SER A 169 11.94 -10.96 -0.26
N ASP A 170 13.19 -10.72 0.15
CA ASP A 170 14.32 -10.58 -0.76
C ASP A 170 14.65 -11.93 -1.47
N GLU A 171 14.46 -13.06 -0.79
CA GLU A 171 14.61 -14.40 -1.40
C GLU A 171 13.47 -14.66 -2.39
N PHE A 172 12.25 -14.31 -2.04
CA PHE A 172 11.10 -14.46 -2.92
C PHE A 172 11.21 -13.57 -4.17
N GLU A 173 11.62 -12.30 -4.01
CA GLU A 173 11.86 -11.38 -5.14
C GLU A 173 12.93 -11.93 -6.09
N ARG A 174 14.09 -12.35 -5.58
CA ARG A 174 15.16 -12.95 -6.40
C ARG A 174 14.72 -14.18 -7.18
N ALA A 175 13.82 -14.97 -6.66
CA ALA A 175 13.32 -16.18 -7.32
C ALA A 175 12.19 -15.90 -8.33
N ASN A 176 11.38 -14.88 -8.11
CA ASN A 176 10.12 -14.70 -8.82
C ASN A 176 10.00 -13.38 -9.60
N LEU A 177 10.75 -12.33 -9.24
CA LEU A 177 10.73 -11.06 -9.94
C LEU A 177 11.35 -11.20 -11.32
N ARG A 178 10.56 -11.08 -12.37
CA ARG A 178 11.02 -11.20 -13.76
C ARG A 178 10.01 -10.61 -14.72
N PHE A 179 10.46 -10.30 -15.91
CA PHE A 179 9.61 -9.80 -16.98
C PHE A 179 8.47 -10.78 -17.31
N SER A 180 7.29 -10.23 -17.46
CA SER A 180 6.15 -10.86 -18.13
C SER A 180 5.27 -9.80 -18.81
N GLU A 181 4.56 -10.21 -19.85
CA GLU A 181 3.61 -9.35 -20.54
C GLU A 181 2.47 -8.88 -19.62
N SER A 182 2.02 -9.72 -18.69
CA SER A 182 1.02 -9.35 -17.70
C SER A 182 1.56 -8.31 -16.72
N SER A 183 2.81 -8.46 -16.24
CA SER A 183 3.48 -7.47 -15.39
C SER A 183 3.54 -6.11 -16.07
N ARG A 184 3.93 -6.08 -17.35
CA ARG A 184 3.97 -4.88 -18.18
C ARG A 184 2.60 -4.23 -18.31
N ARG A 185 1.56 -5.01 -18.68
CA ARG A 185 0.20 -4.46 -18.87
C ARG A 185 -0.39 -3.89 -17.60
N VAL A 186 -0.31 -4.59 -16.46
CA VAL A 186 -0.84 -4.09 -15.18
C VAL A 186 -0.09 -2.85 -14.72
N ALA A 187 1.24 -2.81 -14.88
CA ALA A 187 2.04 -1.63 -14.57
C ALA A 187 1.69 -0.43 -15.45
N ASP A 188 1.54 -0.62 -16.78
CA ASP A 188 1.15 0.45 -17.71
C ASP A 188 -0.26 1.00 -17.39
N GLN A 189 -1.22 0.13 -17.04
CA GLN A 189 -2.58 0.53 -16.65
C GLN A 189 -2.57 1.37 -15.36
N THR A 190 -1.82 0.94 -14.34
CA THR A 190 -1.69 1.66 -13.07
C THR A 190 -0.95 2.99 -13.25
N LEU A 191 0.14 2.99 -14.02
CA LEU A 191 0.87 4.22 -14.36
C LEU A 191 -0.02 5.19 -15.14
N GLY A 192 -0.79 4.68 -16.11
CA GLY A 192 -1.78 5.46 -16.86
C GLY A 192 -2.84 6.08 -15.94
N LEU A 193 -3.33 5.33 -14.95
CA LEU A 193 -4.24 5.84 -13.93
C LEU A 193 -3.62 7.01 -13.16
N PHE A 194 -2.43 6.84 -12.61
CA PHE A 194 -1.77 7.89 -11.82
C PHE A 194 -1.50 9.15 -12.66
N LEU A 195 -1.07 8.99 -13.90
CA LEU A 195 -0.88 10.11 -14.82
C LEU A 195 -2.20 10.79 -15.19
N SER A 196 -3.33 10.05 -15.21
CA SER A 196 -4.64 10.62 -15.54
C SER A 196 -5.12 11.66 -14.52
N TRP A 197 -4.61 11.62 -13.28
CA TRP A 197 -4.94 12.59 -12.23
C TRP A 197 -4.35 13.98 -12.47
N TYR A 198 -3.43 14.10 -13.41
CA TYR A 198 -2.74 15.34 -13.74
C TYR A 198 -3.13 15.86 -15.14
N PRO A 199 -3.06 17.19 -15.36
CA PRO A 199 -3.29 17.77 -16.68
C PRO A 199 -2.43 17.13 -17.78
N ALA A 200 -3.02 16.89 -18.93
CA ALA A 200 -2.37 16.16 -20.03
C ALA A 200 -0.96 16.69 -20.41
N PRO A 201 -0.68 18.02 -20.44
CA PRO A 201 0.65 18.52 -20.77
C PRO A 201 1.74 18.14 -19.76
N LEU A 202 1.38 17.82 -18.51
CA LEU A 202 2.35 17.44 -17.47
C LEU A 202 2.70 15.95 -17.48
N ARG A 203 1.85 15.10 -18.08
CA ARG A 203 2.01 13.63 -18.04
C ARG A 203 3.34 13.14 -18.60
N PRO A 204 3.88 13.68 -19.73
CA PRO A 204 5.18 13.27 -20.24
C PRO A 204 6.34 13.55 -19.29
N LEU A 205 6.24 14.61 -18.45
CA LEU A 205 7.24 14.95 -17.44
C LEU A 205 7.09 14.09 -16.18
N LEU A 206 5.86 13.75 -15.80
CA LEU A 206 5.57 12.98 -14.59
C LEU A 206 5.87 11.49 -14.75
N ARG A 207 5.69 10.93 -15.96
CA ARG A 207 5.95 9.51 -16.22
C ARG A 207 7.38 9.08 -15.83
N PRO A 208 8.45 9.75 -16.30
CA PRO A 208 9.81 9.41 -15.88
C PRO A 208 10.04 9.61 -14.38
N ALA A 209 9.37 10.59 -13.74
CA ALA A 209 9.49 10.82 -12.31
C ALA A 209 8.89 9.66 -11.49
N VAL A 210 7.73 9.12 -11.89
CA VAL A 210 7.16 7.92 -11.24
C VAL A 210 8.09 6.73 -11.43
N LEU A 211 8.61 6.51 -12.64
CA LEU A 211 9.55 5.42 -12.92
C LEU A 211 10.86 5.56 -12.11
N ALA A 212 11.30 6.78 -11.81
CA ALA A 212 12.50 7.05 -11.03
C ALA A 212 12.37 6.66 -9.54
N LEU A 213 11.15 6.38 -9.05
CA LEU A 213 10.89 5.84 -7.72
C LEU A 213 11.01 4.33 -7.65
N LEU A 214 10.98 3.64 -8.79
CA LEU A 214 11.05 2.18 -8.87
C LEU A 214 12.51 1.73 -8.88
N ASP A 215 12.76 0.57 -8.26
CA ASP A 215 14.07 -0.11 -8.27
C ASP A 215 14.38 -0.64 -9.68
N ASP A 216 15.65 -0.87 -9.97
CA ASP A 216 16.11 -1.31 -11.29
C ASP A 216 15.53 -2.69 -11.65
N GLU A 217 15.52 -3.62 -10.71
CA GLU A 217 14.97 -4.96 -10.87
C GLU A 217 13.48 -4.92 -11.23
N LEU A 218 12.73 -3.96 -10.66
CA LEU A 218 11.31 -3.79 -10.95
C LEU A 218 11.09 -3.16 -12.34
N LEU A 219 11.93 -2.20 -12.73
CA LEU A 219 11.91 -1.64 -14.09
C LEU A 219 12.19 -2.73 -15.13
N ASP A 220 13.16 -3.62 -14.87
CA ASP A 220 13.47 -4.75 -15.73
C ASP A 220 12.30 -5.74 -15.82
N ALA A 221 11.63 -6.03 -14.67
CA ALA A 221 10.45 -6.89 -14.62
C ALA A 221 9.26 -6.33 -15.43
N PHE A 222 9.19 -5.01 -15.62
CA PHE A 222 8.22 -4.37 -16.49
C PHE A 222 8.73 -4.13 -17.92
N GLY A 223 10.03 -4.37 -18.20
CA GLY A 223 10.66 -4.01 -19.46
C GLY A 223 10.66 -2.51 -19.72
N TYR A 224 10.76 -1.69 -18.66
CA TYR A 224 10.87 -0.24 -18.78
C TYR A 224 12.33 0.18 -18.94
N HIS A 225 12.54 1.29 -19.66
CA HIS A 225 13.86 1.94 -19.66
C HIS A 225 14.15 2.59 -18.31
N HIS A 226 15.41 2.45 -17.87
CA HIS A 226 15.85 3.07 -16.64
C HIS A 226 15.91 4.60 -16.78
N PRO A 227 15.30 5.35 -15.87
CA PRO A 227 15.41 6.80 -15.85
C PRO A 227 16.86 7.23 -15.60
N PRO A 228 17.28 8.36 -16.18
CA PRO A 228 18.65 8.85 -16.03
C PRO A 228 18.96 9.20 -14.57
N ALA A 229 20.21 8.98 -14.15
CA ALA A 229 20.66 9.16 -12.77
C ALA A 229 20.38 10.57 -12.21
N TRP A 230 20.49 11.62 -13.04
CA TRP A 230 20.19 12.98 -12.61
C TRP A 230 18.74 13.16 -12.17
N LEU A 231 17.79 12.49 -12.84
CA LEU A 231 16.37 12.54 -12.48
C LEU A 231 16.11 11.83 -11.14
N ARG A 232 16.70 10.65 -10.94
CA ARG A 232 16.63 9.91 -9.67
C ARG A 232 17.21 10.75 -8.53
N HIS A 233 18.36 11.37 -8.72
CA HIS A 233 18.99 12.24 -7.76
C HIS A 233 18.17 13.49 -7.46
N GLY A 234 17.64 14.14 -8.48
CA GLY A 234 16.78 15.31 -8.34
C GLY A 234 15.51 15.00 -7.55
N LEU A 235 14.88 13.86 -7.83
CA LEU A 235 13.69 13.41 -7.12
C LEU A 235 13.99 13.04 -5.66
N ASP A 236 15.10 12.33 -5.40
CA ASP A 236 15.54 12.02 -4.04
C ASP A 236 15.76 13.30 -3.22
N LEU A 237 16.44 14.30 -3.79
CA LEU A 237 16.63 15.59 -3.15
C LEU A 237 15.30 16.31 -2.90
N ALA A 238 14.38 16.30 -3.85
CA ALA A 238 13.07 16.94 -3.71
C ALA A 238 12.23 16.31 -2.59
N LEU A 239 12.21 14.98 -2.49
CA LEU A 239 11.50 14.28 -1.43
C LEU A 239 12.13 14.51 -0.05
N ARG A 240 13.45 14.55 0.07
CA ARG A 240 14.15 14.90 1.32
C ARG A 240 13.93 16.37 1.70
N ALA A 241 13.92 17.28 0.73
CA ALA A 241 13.60 18.68 0.98
C ALA A 241 12.15 18.82 1.47
N ARG A 242 11.19 18.12 0.83
CA ARG A 242 9.80 18.04 1.33
C ARG A 242 9.76 17.55 2.77
N ALA A 243 10.46 16.47 3.11
CA ALA A 243 10.50 15.93 4.47
C ALA A 243 11.00 16.98 5.47
N THR A 244 12.07 17.71 5.11
CA THR A 244 12.64 18.79 5.93
C THR A 244 11.66 19.96 6.13
N ILE A 245 10.88 20.31 5.10
CA ILE A 245 9.85 21.34 5.19
C ILE A 245 8.72 20.87 6.10
N VAL A 246 8.20 19.66 5.86
CA VAL A 246 7.11 19.07 6.67
C VAL A 246 7.51 18.96 8.14
N ALA A 247 8.78 18.63 8.43
CA ALA A 247 9.29 18.57 9.79
C ALA A 247 9.17 19.91 10.56
N ARG A 248 9.11 21.05 9.85
CA ARG A 248 8.99 22.40 10.43
C ARG A 248 7.57 22.93 10.48
N LEU A 249 6.62 22.28 9.77
CA LEU A 249 5.23 22.70 9.78
C LEU A 249 4.53 22.33 11.10
N PRO A 250 3.48 23.06 11.47
CA PRO A 250 2.60 22.68 12.57
C PRO A 250 2.05 21.27 12.37
N ARG A 251 2.00 20.50 13.45
CA ARG A 251 1.46 19.14 13.42
C ARG A 251 -0.06 19.15 13.21
N ARG A 252 -0.57 18.10 12.60
CA ARG A 252 -2.00 17.90 12.47
C ARG A 252 -2.64 17.82 13.87
N SER A 253 -3.76 18.49 14.02
CA SER A 253 -4.58 18.40 15.24
C SER A 253 -5.62 17.26 15.17
N ARG A 254 -5.91 16.77 13.95
CA ARG A 254 -6.90 15.72 13.70
C ARG A 254 -6.32 14.70 12.71
N PRO A 255 -6.66 13.41 12.85
CA PRO A 255 -6.27 12.39 11.86
C PRO A 255 -6.94 12.67 10.51
N ARG A 256 -6.26 12.28 9.44
CA ARG A 256 -6.82 12.20 8.10
C ARG A 256 -7.50 10.84 7.97
N LEU A 257 -8.79 10.83 7.81
CA LEU A 257 -9.56 9.59 7.64
C LEU A 257 -9.90 9.41 6.17
N MET A 258 -9.32 8.40 5.57
CA MET A 258 -9.53 8.07 4.16
C MET A 258 -11.00 7.73 3.88
N THR A 259 -11.65 7.03 4.83
CA THR A 259 -13.08 6.70 4.73
C THR A 259 -14.02 7.91 4.66
N ARG A 260 -13.54 9.11 5.03
CA ARG A 260 -14.31 10.37 5.01
C ARG A 260 -13.91 11.30 3.87
N GLU A 261 -12.89 10.93 3.10
CA GLU A 261 -12.48 11.73 1.94
C GLU A 261 -13.37 11.46 0.71
N ARG A 262 -13.28 12.34 -0.26
CA ARG A 262 -13.95 12.13 -1.56
C ARG A 262 -13.07 11.28 -2.45
N HIS A 263 -13.60 10.15 -2.87
CA HIS A 263 -12.95 9.25 -3.82
C HIS A 263 -13.47 9.48 -5.23
N ARG A 264 -12.60 9.32 -6.22
CA ARG A 264 -12.93 9.59 -7.63
C ARG A 264 -13.97 8.62 -8.18
N ALA A 265 -13.90 7.35 -7.75
CA ALA A 265 -14.89 6.35 -8.13
C ALA A 265 -16.21 6.49 -7.35
N TYR A 266 -16.21 7.22 -6.22
CA TYR A 266 -17.35 7.37 -5.31
C TYR A 266 -17.59 8.83 -4.93
N PRO A 267 -17.95 9.71 -5.88
CA PRO A 267 -18.09 11.14 -5.63
C PRO A 267 -19.24 11.49 -4.66
N GLY A 268 -20.23 10.61 -4.54
CA GLY A 268 -21.37 10.72 -3.62
C GLY A 268 -21.22 9.98 -2.30
N GLY A 269 -20.02 9.40 -2.03
CA GLY A 269 -19.79 8.46 -0.94
C GLY A 269 -20.00 7.01 -1.37
N TYR A 270 -19.70 6.07 -0.50
CA TYR A 270 -19.79 4.64 -0.78
C TYR A 270 -20.42 3.88 0.38
N ARG A 271 -20.90 2.69 0.09
CA ARG A 271 -21.25 1.68 1.08
C ARG A 271 -20.24 0.54 0.98
N LEU A 272 -19.98 -0.16 2.07
CA LEU A 272 -18.98 -1.21 2.11
C LEU A 272 -19.30 -2.32 1.08
N GLU A 273 -20.59 -2.61 0.84
CA GLU A 273 -21.07 -3.60 -0.12
C GLU A 273 -20.77 -3.23 -1.58
N GLU A 274 -20.51 -1.95 -1.88
CA GLU A 274 -20.21 -1.47 -3.23
C GLU A 274 -18.73 -1.61 -3.59
N LEU A 275 -17.87 -1.80 -2.58
CA LEU A 275 -16.43 -1.95 -2.79
C LEU A 275 -16.11 -3.31 -3.44
N GLY A 276 -15.23 -3.32 -4.43
CA GLY A 276 -14.77 -4.51 -5.14
C GLY A 276 -15.57 -4.79 -6.41
N VAL A 277 -15.47 -6.02 -6.91
CA VAL A 277 -16.06 -6.41 -8.20
C VAL A 277 -17.58 -6.42 -8.11
N PRO A 278 -18.31 -5.76 -9.03
CA PRO A 278 -19.77 -5.83 -9.07
C PRO A 278 -20.30 -7.26 -9.21
N GLY A 279 -21.47 -7.52 -8.61
CA GLY A 279 -22.11 -8.85 -8.67
C GLY A 279 -21.61 -9.85 -7.62
N LEU A 280 -20.83 -9.39 -6.62
CA LEU A 280 -20.49 -10.21 -5.45
C LEU A 280 -21.67 -10.48 -4.52
N GLU A 281 -22.77 -9.76 -4.70
CA GLU A 281 -23.92 -9.77 -3.80
C GLU A 281 -24.81 -11.03 -3.94
N GLY A 282 -24.61 -11.87 -4.97
CA GLY A 282 -25.54 -12.92 -5.36
C GLY A 282 -25.08 -14.37 -5.22
N ARG A 283 -23.87 -14.67 -4.76
CA ARG A 283 -23.42 -16.06 -4.59
C ARG A 283 -22.89 -16.31 -3.19
N ALA A 284 -23.74 -16.92 -2.36
CA ALA A 284 -23.28 -17.63 -1.17
C ALA A 284 -22.28 -18.73 -1.59
N PRO A 285 -21.22 -19.01 -0.81
CA PRO A 285 -20.39 -20.19 -1.08
C PRO A 285 -21.26 -21.43 -0.91
N GLY A 286 -21.28 -22.28 -1.96
CA GLY A 286 -21.84 -23.62 -1.89
C GLY A 286 -20.99 -24.53 -1.01
#